data_34be2db207a3499b036074b0bb15fab0
#
_entry.id   34be2db207a3499b036074b0bb15fab0
#
_cell.length_a   1.000
_cell.length_b   1.000
_cell.length_c   1.000
_cell.angle_alpha   90.00
_cell.angle_beta   90.00
_cell.angle_gamma   90.00
#
_symmetry.space_group_name_H-M   'P 1'
#
loop_
_entity.id
_entity.type
_entity.pdbx_description
1 polymer ?
#
loop_
_entity_poly.entity_id
_entity_poly.type
_entity_poly.pdbx_seq_one_letter_code
_entity_poly.pdbx_strand_id
1 'polypeptide(L)'
;MFRILLPILLLFGIKGYAIEAHHAEYMLSLHESSVGSDIYEVEGKSVYKLKKECSGWNASEELLVFFKTKNNGQSKLESKWKTFETFSGEAYQFDLIDKINDERTNNFFGFANISSENNNAKYFSDKEYIVPLENLIEFPITQLKNIILAAEKNKKIYNSNIFMGSELLDGHRVVSVIIGKQKKYKEKIFEDKFYEKLYWPINLAYYNPEQESEKPEYRISAKLQKNGVLIEYIIFYDNFSIISKLSNIEQIDDSNCVDTN
;
A
#
# COMPACT_ATOMS: atom_id res chain seq x y z
N MET A 1 -39.21 -14.87 48.16
CA MET A 1 -38.31 -13.81 47.72
C MET A 1 -37.48 -14.32 46.55
N PHE A 2 -37.92 -14.05 45.32
CA PHE A 2 -37.20 -14.42 44.09
C PHE A 2 -36.19 -13.30 43.77
N ARG A 3 -34.89 -13.59 43.82
CA ARG A 3 -33.82 -12.70 43.35
C ARG A 3 -33.65 -12.91 41.84
N ILE A 4 -34.09 -11.96 41.05
CA ILE A 4 -33.82 -11.89 39.62
C ILE A 4 -32.37 -11.41 39.47
N LEU A 5 -31.46 -12.32 39.07
CA LEU A 5 -30.13 -11.98 38.58
C LEU A 5 -30.25 -11.48 37.14
N LEU A 6 -30.13 -10.16 36.96
CA LEU A 6 -30.03 -9.55 35.65
C LEU A 6 -28.63 -9.82 35.09
N PRO A 7 -28.47 -10.51 33.92
CA PRO A 7 -27.14 -10.66 33.31
C PRO A 7 -26.71 -9.30 32.79
N ILE A 8 -25.63 -8.76 33.33
CA ILE A 8 -24.91 -7.61 32.78
C ILE A 8 -24.27 -8.08 31.49
N LEU A 9 -24.91 -7.72 30.37
CA LEU A 9 -24.35 -7.89 29.01
C LEU A 9 -23.19 -6.89 28.88
N LEU A 10 -21.97 -7.32 29.16
CA LEU A 10 -20.75 -6.58 28.83
C LEU A 10 -20.66 -6.51 27.30
N LEU A 11 -21.18 -5.42 26.73
CA LEU A 11 -20.88 -5.01 25.37
C LEU A 11 -19.38 -4.66 25.32
N PHE A 12 -18.56 -5.66 25.05
CA PHE A 12 -17.22 -5.42 24.56
C PHE A 12 -17.39 -4.73 23.22
N GLY A 13 -17.28 -3.41 23.23
CA GLY A 13 -17.15 -2.64 22.01
C GLY A 13 -15.96 -3.18 21.25
N ILE A 14 -16.23 -3.88 20.16
CA ILE A 14 -15.21 -4.24 19.16
C ILE A 14 -14.72 -2.89 18.67
N LYS A 15 -13.54 -2.45 19.19
CA LYS A 15 -12.82 -1.33 18.59
C LYS A 15 -12.46 -1.80 17.21
N GLY A 16 -13.25 -1.39 16.22
CA GLY A 16 -12.94 -1.61 14.83
C GLY A 16 -11.58 -0.97 14.55
N TYR A 17 -10.63 -1.76 14.12
CA TYR A 17 -9.32 -1.28 13.71
C TYR A 17 -9.53 -0.56 12.39
N ALA A 18 -9.47 0.73 12.43
CA ALA A 18 -9.76 1.55 11.28
C ALA A 18 -8.44 2.10 10.74
N ILE A 19 -8.09 1.66 9.54
CA ILE A 19 -7.27 2.51 8.68
C ILE A 19 -7.99 3.86 8.62
N GLU A 20 -7.24 4.94 8.77
CA GLU A 20 -7.81 6.29 8.82
C GLU A 20 -7.53 7.04 7.52
N ALA A 21 -8.49 7.84 7.09
CA ALA A 21 -8.35 8.68 5.91
C ALA A 21 -7.30 9.78 6.17
N HIS A 22 -6.35 9.92 5.24
CA HIS A 22 -5.24 10.85 5.41
C HIS A 22 -4.64 11.30 4.07
N HIS A 23 -3.94 12.41 4.13
CA HIS A 23 -3.06 12.93 3.09
C HIS A 23 -1.64 12.93 3.65
N ALA A 24 -0.73 12.23 2.99
CA ALA A 24 0.66 12.08 3.41
C ALA A 24 1.61 12.49 2.28
N GLU A 25 2.63 13.26 2.62
CA GLU A 25 3.71 13.62 1.70
C GLU A 25 5.01 12.98 2.14
N TYR A 26 5.75 12.45 1.18
CA TYR A 26 7.02 11.78 1.43
C TYR A 26 8.12 12.41 0.59
N MET A 27 9.30 12.55 1.19
CA MET A 27 10.54 12.89 0.49
C MET A 27 11.33 11.61 0.22
N LEU A 28 11.74 11.42 -1.03
CA LEU A 28 12.48 10.26 -1.48
C LEU A 28 13.95 10.61 -1.70
N SER A 29 14.84 9.70 -1.33
CA SER A 29 16.26 9.80 -1.61
C SER A 29 16.90 8.43 -1.78
N LEU A 30 18.10 8.39 -2.37
CA LEU A 30 18.91 7.17 -2.42
C LEU A 30 19.22 6.72 -0.99
N HIS A 31 18.94 5.45 -0.66
CA HIS A 31 19.32 4.85 0.61
C HIS A 31 20.69 4.18 0.49
N GLU A 32 20.80 3.25 -0.44
CA GLU A 32 22.04 2.52 -0.73
C GLU A 32 22.17 2.26 -2.24
N SER A 33 23.39 2.18 -2.71
CA SER A 33 23.72 1.80 -4.09
C SER A 33 24.85 0.79 -4.09
N SER A 34 24.68 -0.33 -4.79
CA SER A 34 25.72 -1.36 -4.90
C SER A 34 26.86 -0.91 -5.83
N VAL A 35 28.01 -1.58 -5.73
CA VAL A 35 29.19 -1.30 -6.57
C VAL A 35 28.89 -1.40 -8.08
N GLY A 36 27.93 -2.25 -8.46
CA GLY A 36 27.50 -2.45 -9.86
C GLY A 36 26.39 -1.52 -10.35
N SER A 37 25.86 -0.65 -9.48
CA SER A 37 24.80 0.27 -9.87
C SER A 37 25.35 1.50 -10.60
N ASP A 38 24.67 1.92 -11.64
CA ASP A 38 24.94 3.22 -12.28
C ASP A 38 24.28 4.39 -11.55
N ILE A 39 23.29 4.14 -10.70
CA ILE A 39 22.56 5.17 -9.95
C ILE A 39 23.40 5.61 -8.74
N TYR A 40 23.68 6.90 -8.63
CA TYR A 40 24.43 7.48 -7.52
C TYR A 40 23.64 8.52 -6.72
N GLU A 41 22.52 9.01 -7.24
CA GLU A 41 21.65 9.97 -6.57
C GLU A 41 20.20 9.72 -6.98
N VAL A 42 19.30 9.80 -6.01
CA VAL A 42 17.85 9.77 -6.19
C VAL A 42 17.25 10.88 -5.36
N GLU A 43 16.43 11.71 -5.97
CA GLU A 43 15.63 12.73 -5.29
C GLU A 43 14.19 12.65 -5.78
N GLY A 44 13.23 12.76 -4.87
CA GLY A 44 11.83 12.69 -5.28
C GLY A 44 10.85 13.09 -4.19
N LYS A 45 9.60 13.13 -4.60
CA LYS A 45 8.45 13.37 -3.73
C LYS A 45 7.33 12.42 -4.12
N SER A 46 6.66 11.85 -3.13
CA SER A 46 5.39 11.15 -3.28
C SER A 46 4.31 11.87 -2.46
N VAL A 47 3.13 11.97 -3.04
CA VAL A 47 1.93 12.50 -2.38
C VAL A 47 0.87 11.41 -2.41
N TYR A 48 0.60 10.84 -1.24
CA TYR A 48 -0.39 9.78 -1.05
C TYR A 48 -1.64 10.34 -0.39
N LYS A 49 -2.81 9.94 -0.88
CA LYS A 49 -4.09 10.33 -0.33
C LYS A 49 -5.00 9.12 -0.22
N LEU A 50 -5.49 8.86 0.98
CA LEU A 50 -6.46 7.82 1.27
C LEU A 50 -7.75 8.46 1.78
N LYS A 51 -8.86 8.22 1.10
CA LYS A 51 -10.19 8.69 1.49
C LYS A 51 -11.11 7.53 1.72
N LYS A 52 -11.91 7.64 2.77
CA LYS A 52 -13.02 6.73 3.01
C LYS A 52 -14.28 7.29 2.34
N GLU A 53 -14.86 6.51 1.45
CA GLU A 53 -16.12 6.81 0.77
C GLU A 53 -17.23 5.89 1.28
N CYS A 54 -18.46 6.05 0.77
CA CYS A 54 -19.62 5.33 1.30
C CYS A 54 -19.55 3.80 1.10
N SER A 55 -18.89 3.33 0.06
CA SER A 55 -18.82 1.89 -0.28
C SER A 55 -17.41 1.31 -0.25
N GLY A 56 -16.38 2.13 0.02
CA GLY A 56 -15.00 1.67 -0.04
C GLY A 56 -13.98 2.74 0.25
N TRP A 57 -12.76 2.47 -0.16
CA TRP A 57 -11.59 3.32 -0.02
C TRP A 57 -11.11 3.81 -1.38
N ASN A 58 -10.94 5.10 -1.50
CA ASN A 58 -10.31 5.72 -2.66
C ASN A 58 -8.87 6.09 -2.27
N ALA A 59 -7.89 5.51 -2.95
CA ALA A 59 -6.48 5.83 -2.76
C ALA A 59 -5.91 6.46 -4.03
N SER A 60 -5.02 7.43 -3.87
CA SER A 60 -4.25 7.99 -4.97
C SER A 60 -2.83 8.28 -4.54
N GLU A 61 -1.89 8.07 -5.46
CA GLU A 61 -0.49 8.44 -5.30
C GLU A 61 -0.01 9.19 -6.54
N GLU A 62 0.69 10.31 -6.30
CA GLU A 62 1.43 11.04 -7.31
C GLU A 62 2.91 11.01 -6.92
N LEU A 63 3.73 10.41 -7.77
CA LEU A 63 5.16 10.21 -7.57
C LEU A 63 5.94 10.98 -8.61
N LEU A 64 6.96 11.69 -8.16
CA LEU A 64 7.97 12.34 -9.01
C LEU A 64 9.35 11.99 -8.47
N VAL A 65 10.18 11.32 -9.30
CA VAL A 65 11.53 10.90 -8.92
C VAL A 65 12.52 11.24 -10.02
N PHE A 66 13.64 11.79 -9.61
CA PHE A 66 14.80 12.02 -10.45
C PHE A 66 15.93 11.06 -10.08
N PHE A 67 16.49 10.42 -11.09
CA PHE A 67 17.63 9.52 -10.96
C PHE A 67 18.84 10.14 -11.68
N LYS A 68 20.00 10.18 -11.03
CA LYS A 68 21.26 10.55 -11.67
C LYS A 68 22.16 9.34 -11.76
N THR A 69 22.78 9.18 -12.93
CA THR A 69 23.68 8.06 -13.24
C THR A 69 25.12 8.51 -13.41
N LYS A 70 26.07 7.60 -13.14
CA LYS A 70 27.52 7.85 -13.21
C LYS A 70 28.01 8.43 -14.54
N ASN A 71 27.29 8.17 -15.63
CA ASN A 71 27.61 8.67 -16.96
C ASN A 71 26.95 10.03 -17.25
N ASN A 72 26.68 10.83 -16.21
CA ASN A 72 25.99 12.13 -16.30
C ASN A 72 24.60 12.07 -16.93
N GLY A 73 24.00 10.88 -16.96
CA GLY A 73 22.60 10.71 -17.34
C GLY A 73 21.67 11.14 -16.21
N GLN A 74 20.54 11.75 -16.58
CA GLN A 74 19.45 12.01 -15.66
C GLN A 74 18.18 11.45 -16.28
N SER A 75 17.36 10.79 -15.46
CA SER A 75 16.02 10.38 -15.85
C SER A 75 15.00 10.85 -14.81
N LYS A 76 13.80 11.15 -15.31
CA LYS A 76 12.66 11.57 -14.51
C LYS A 76 11.56 10.52 -14.63
N LEU A 77 11.07 10.02 -13.52
CA LEU A 77 9.88 9.18 -13.43
C LEU A 77 8.74 10.01 -12.84
N GLU A 78 7.62 10.06 -13.53
CA GLU A 78 6.35 10.56 -13.03
C GLU A 78 5.34 9.41 -13.05
N SER A 79 4.72 9.11 -11.92
CA SER A 79 3.67 8.11 -11.81
C SER A 79 2.43 8.70 -11.15
N LYS A 80 1.26 8.38 -11.70
CA LYS A 80 -0.03 8.69 -11.09
C LYS A 80 -0.84 7.43 -11.02
N TRP A 81 -1.14 7.05 -9.81
CA TRP A 81 -1.91 5.86 -9.51
C TRP A 81 -3.17 6.23 -8.72
N LYS A 82 -4.31 5.71 -9.15
CA LYS A 82 -5.59 5.88 -8.46
C LYS A 82 -6.27 4.54 -8.34
N THR A 83 -6.85 4.27 -7.18
CA THR A 83 -7.56 3.03 -6.94
C THR A 83 -8.82 3.27 -6.13
N PHE A 84 -9.77 2.38 -6.30
CA PHE A 84 -10.93 2.27 -5.43
C PHE A 84 -11.10 0.80 -5.03
N GLU A 85 -11.22 0.54 -3.73
CA GLU A 85 -11.42 -0.80 -3.17
C GLU A 85 -12.67 -0.81 -2.29
N THR A 86 -13.61 -1.71 -2.56
CA THR A 86 -14.81 -1.85 -1.73
C THR A 86 -14.47 -2.31 -0.31
N PHE A 87 -15.32 -1.97 0.68
CA PHE A 87 -15.11 -2.42 2.06
C PHE A 87 -15.15 -3.93 2.22
N SER A 88 -15.88 -4.62 1.35
CA SER A 88 -15.90 -6.10 1.31
C SER A 88 -14.58 -6.70 0.79
N GLY A 89 -13.76 -5.93 0.08
CA GLY A 89 -12.56 -6.43 -0.60
C GLY A 89 -12.86 -7.30 -1.83
N GLU A 90 -14.08 -7.21 -2.38
CA GLU A 90 -14.50 -8.04 -3.52
C GLU A 90 -14.35 -7.34 -4.87
N ALA A 91 -14.31 -6.01 -4.87
CA ALA A 91 -14.15 -5.23 -6.09
C ALA A 91 -13.04 -4.17 -5.94
N TYR A 92 -12.28 -3.99 -7.01
CA TYR A 92 -11.15 -3.10 -7.08
C TYR A 92 -11.10 -2.42 -8.45
N GLN A 93 -10.86 -1.11 -8.45
CA GLN A 93 -10.63 -0.31 -9.64
C GLN A 93 -9.24 0.27 -9.56
N PHE A 94 -8.57 0.39 -10.70
CA PHE A 94 -7.23 0.95 -10.80
C PHE A 94 -7.05 1.75 -12.07
N ASP A 95 -6.24 2.78 -11.99
CA ASP A 95 -5.88 3.69 -13.08
C ASP A 95 -4.41 4.09 -12.90
N LEU A 96 -3.56 3.81 -13.88
CA LEU A 96 -2.13 4.06 -13.85
C LEU A 96 -1.67 4.83 -15.08
N ILE A 97 -0.93 5.89 -14.82
CA ILE A 97 -0.23 6.66 -15.85
C ILE A 97 1.22 6.86 -15.41
N ASP A 98 2.16 6.29 -16.15
CA ASP A 98 3.59 6.50 -15.94
C ASP A 98 4.21 7.22 -17.13
N LYS A 99 5.20 8.07 -16.82
CA LYS A 99 6.05 8.75 -17.79
C LYS A 99 7.50 8.65 -17.37
N ILE A 100 8.37 8.35 -18.34
CA ILE A 100 9.81 8.45 -18.18
C ILE A 100 10.31 9.53 -19.14
N ASN A 101 10.96 10.57 -18.60
CA ASN A 101 11.46 11.72 -19.37
C ASN A 101 10.36 12.37 -20.25
N ASP A 102 9.17 12.56 -19.68
CA ASP A 102 7.96 13.08 -20.33
C ASP A 102 7.32 12.16 -21.37
N GLU A 103 7.96 11.03 -21.71
CA GLU A 103 7.37 10.02 -22.57
C GLU A 103 6.49 9.06 -21.77
N ARG A 104 5.25 8.86 -22.22
CA ARG A 104 4.30 7.96 -21.57
C ARG A 104 4.72 6.52 -21.79
N THR A 105 5.00 5.79 -20.70
CA THR A 105 5.41 4.39 -20.72
C THR A 105 4.29 3.45 -20.35
N ASN A 106 3.40 3.86 -19.42
CA ASN A 106 2.20 3.14 -19.06
C ASN A 106 0.99 4.06 -19.10
N ASN A 107 -0.14 3.54 -19.55
CA ASN A 107 -1.43 4.23 -19.53
C ASN A 107 -2.54 3.20 -19.66
N PHE A 108 -3.08 2.77 -18.54
CA PHE A 108 -4.19 1.83 -18.51
C PHE A 108 -5.04 2.03 -17.26
N PHE A 109 -6.26 1.60 -17.34
CA PHE A 109 -7.17 1.47 -16.21
C PHE A 109 -7.84 0.11 -16.24
N GLY A 110 -8.46 -0.27 -15.13
CA GLY A 110 -9.13 -1.56 -15.07
C GLY A 110 -9.98 -1.78 -13.85
N PHE A 111 -10.57 -2.97 -13.83
CA PHE A 111 -11.43 -3.45 -12.75
C PHE A 111 -11.07 -4.89 -12.43
N ALA A 112 -11.00 -5.22 -11.15
CA ALA A 112 -10.85 -6.58 -10.68
C ALA A 112 -12.01 -6.95 -9.77
N ASN A 113 -12.52 -8.16 -9.92
CA ASN A 113 -13.58 -8.70 -9.08
C ASN A 113 -13.16 -10.07 -8.55
N ILE A 114 -13.47 -10.30 -7.28
CA ILE A 114 -13.31 -11.58 -6.61
C ILE A 114 -14.69 -12.01 -6.17
N SER A 115 -15.22 -13.03 -6.81
CA SER A 115 -16.51 -13.63 -6.44
C SER A 115 -16.40 -15.14 -6.49
N SER A 116 -17.35 -15.85 -5.90
CA SER A 116 -17.37 -17.32 -5.92
C SER A 116 -17.46 -17.92 -7.34
N GLU A 117 -17.84 -17.13 -8.33
CA GLU A 117 -18.12 -17.61 -9.69
C GLU A 117 -17.14 -17.09 -10.76
N ASN A 118 -16.48 -15.96 -10.55
CA ASN A 118 -15.71 -15.33 -11.62
C ASN A 118 -14.64 -14.36 -11.10
N ASN A 119 -13.45 -14.90 -10.81
CA ASN A 119 -12.33 -14.10 -10.39
C ASN A 119 -11.56 -13.64 -11.62
N ASN A 120 -11.61 -12.37 -11.95
CA ASN A 120 -10.86 -11.81 -13.07
C ASN A 120 -10.52 -10.33 -12.88
N ALA A 121 -9.50 -9.89 -13.60
CA ALA A 121 -9.20 -8.49 -13.82
C ALA A 121 -9.37 -8.15 -15.30
N LYS A 122 -9.99 -7.01 -15.57
CA LYS A 122 -10.11 -6.43 -16.90
C LYS A 122 -9.25 -5.20 -16.98
N TYR A 123 -8.43 -5.12 -18.00
CA TYR A 123 -7.59 -3.97 -18.30
C TYR A 123 -8.04 -3.32 -19.60
N PHE A 124 -7.97 -2.01 -19.63
CA PHE A 124 -8.24 -1.17 -20.78
C PHE A 124 -7.02 -0.30 -21.06
N SER A 125 -6.40 -0.51 -22.20
CA SER A 125 -5.26 0.25 -22.72
C SER A 125 -5.51 0.56 -24.20
N ASP A 126 -4.74 -0.02 -25.11
CA ASP A 126 -4.98 0.00 -26.57
C ASP A 126 -6.17 -0.90 -26.96
N LYS A 127 -6.44 -1.90 -26.16
CA LYS A 127 -7.57 -2.83 -26.26
C LYS A 127 -7.98 -3.34 -24.87
N GLU A 128 -9.02 -4.13 -24.83
CA GLU A 128 -9.46 -4.83 -23.60
C GLU A 128 -8.67 -6.13 -23.44
N TYR A 129 -8.23 -6.39 -22.21
CA TYR A 129 -7.62 -7.64 -21.79
C TYR A 129 -8.35 -8.19 -20.58
N ILE A 130 -8.46 -9.51 -20.48
CA ILE A 130 -9.03 -10.21 -19.33
C ILE A 130 -7.99 -11.17 -18.80
N VAL A 131 -7.67 -11.04 -17.51
CA VAL A 131 -6.73 -11.89 -16.78
C VAL A 131 -7.49 -12.64 -15.70
N PRO A 132 -7.45 -13.97 -15.65
CA PRO A 132 -8.02 -14.71 -14.53
C PRO A 132 -7.23 -14.41 -13.25
N LEU A 133 -7.95 -14.31 -12.13
CA LEU A 133 -7.34 -14.15 -10.82
C LEU A 133 -7.46 -15.46 -10.04
N GLU A 134 -6.44 -15.77 -9.27
CA GLU A 134 -6.46 -16.91 -8.36
C GLU A 134 -7.46 -16.71 -7.22
N ASN A 135 -7.79 -17.79 -6.54
CA ASN A 135 -8.58 -17.72 -5.31
C ASN A 135 -7.74 -17.10 -4.18
N LEU A 136 -8.42 -16.45 -3.22
CA LEU A 136 -7.79 -15.87 -2.04
C LEU A 136 -6.84 -14.70 -2.34
N ILE A 137 -7.09 -13.96 -3.41
CA ILE A 137 -6.39 -12.71 -3.68
C ILE A 137 -6.92 -11.63 -2.74
N GLU A 138 -6.01 -10.77 -2.27
CA GLU A 138 -6.32 -9.54 -1.54
C GLU A 138 -6.02 -8.33 -2.43
N PHE A 139 -6.77 -7.25 -2.22
CA PHE A 139 -6.45 -5.94 -2.76
C PHE A 139 -5.64 -5.11 -1.74
N PRO A 140 -4.97 -4.04 -2.14
CA PRO A 140 -3.98 -3.34 -1.30
C PRO A 140 -4.48 -2.88 0.07
N ILE A 141 -5.71 -2.35 0.17
CA ILE A 141 -6.24 -1.87 1.45
C ILE A 141 -6.65 -3.04 2.34
N THR A 142 -7.20 -4.10 1.77
CA THR A 142 -7.51 -5.34 2.50
C THR A 142 -6.23 -5.97 3.04
N GLN A 143 -5.16 -6.05 2.23
CA GLN A 143 -3.86 -6.55 2.69
C GLN A 143 -3.32 -5.71 3.85
N LEU A 144 -3.32 -4.38 3.72
CA LEU A 144 -2.85 -3.48 4.77
C LEU A 144 -3.61 -3.68 6.09
N LYS A 145 -4.95 -3.79 6.03
CA LYS A 145 -5.80 -4.11 7.19
C LYS A 145 -5.41 -5.44 7.82
N ASN A 146 -5.19 -6.48 7.02
CA ASN A 146 -4.85 -7.80 7.49
C ASN A 146 -3.45 -7.86 8.12
N ILE A 147 -2.48 -7.11 7.59
CA ILE A 147 -1.16 -6.93 8.20
C ILE A 147 -1.28 -6.28 9.58
N ILE A 148 -2.06 -5.21 9.72
CA ILE A 148 -2.31 -4.52 10.99
C ILE A 148 -2.97 -5.47 11.99
N LEU A 149 -4.01 -6.19 11.59
CA LEU A 149 -4.69 -7.19 12.43
C LEU A 149 -3.74 -8.31 12.87
N ALA A 150 -2.85 -8.76 11.99
CA ALA A 150 -1.83 -9.74 12.32
C ALA A 150 -0.83 -9.20 13.36
N ALA A 151 -0.39 -7.95 13.17
CA ALA A 151 0.53 -7.27 14.10
C ALA A 151 -0.07 -7.12 15.51
N GLU A 152 -1.34 -6.71 15.61
CA GLU A 152 -2.05 -6.59 16.88
C GLU A 152 -2.27 -7.91 17.59
N LYS A 153 -2.45 -9.00 16.82
CA LYS A 153 -2.49 -10.37 17.36
C LYS A 153 -1.09 -10.93 17.67
N ASN A 154 -0.04 -10.10 17.59
CA ASN A 154 1.36 -10.49 17.78
C ASN A 154 1.83 -11.62 16.86
N LYS A 155 1.22 -11.79 15.70
CA LYS A 155 1.73 -12.68 14.65
C LYS A 155 3.04 -12.11 14.12
N LYS A 156 3.99 -12.97 13.83
CA LYS A 156 5.31 -12.58 13.30
C LYS A 156 5.41 -12.68 11.80
N ILE A 157 4.53 -13.46 11.19
CA ILE A 157 4.51 -13.73 9.76
C ILE A 157 3.07 -13.62 9.26
N TYR A 158 2.92 -12.99 8.11
CA TYR A 158 1.70 -12.91 7.35
C TYR A 158 2.03 -13.13 5.87
N ASN A 159 1.30 -14.00 5.20
CA ASN A 159 1.48 -14.26 3.77
C ASN A 159 0.16 -14.01 3.06
N SER A 160 0.21 -13.45 1.86
CA SER A 160 -0.96 -13.21 1.03
C SER A 160 -0.61 -13.26 -0.46
N ASN A 161 -1.63 -13.50 -1.27
CA ASN A 161 -1.61 -13.22 -2.69
C ASN A 161 -2.27 -11.87 -2.89
N ILE A 162 -1.59 -10.93 -3.54
CA ILE A 162 -2.10 -9.58 -3.78
C ILE A 162 -2.26 -9.32 -5.26
N PHE A 163 -3.32 -8.61 -5.62
CA PHE A 163 -3.47 -8.01 -6.93
C PHE A 163 -3.46 -6.49 -6.79
N MET A 164 -2.50 -5.83 -7.42
CA MET A 164 -2.31 -4.39 -7.29
C MET A 164 -2.79 -3.60 -8.52
N GLY A 165 -2.89 -4.24 -9.70
CA GLY A 165 -3.18 -3.55 -10.94
C GLY A 165 -2.11 -2.52 -11.32
N SER A 166 -0.87 -2.73 -10.87
CA SER A 166 0.25 -1.80 -11.08
C SER A 166 1.02 -2.02 -12.37
N GLU A 167 0.78 -3.14 -13.02
CA GLU A 167 1.41 -3.53 -14.28
C GLU A 167 0.37 -4.10 -15.23
N LEU A 168 0.50 -3.81 -16.52
CA LEU A 168 -0.41 -4.32 -17.53
C LEU A 168 -0.26 -5.84 -17.64
N LEU A 169 -1.33 -6.57 -17.36
CA LEU A 169 -1.43 -8.04 -17.37
C LEU A 169 -0.65 -8.78 -16.27
N ASP A 170 0.13 -8.10 -15.46
CA ASP A 170 1.00 -8.70 -14.43
C ASP A 170 0.87 -7.98 -13.07
N GLY A 171 -0.35 -7.86 -12.58
CA GLY A 171 -0.63 -7.21 -11.29
C GLY A 171 -0.64 -8.13 -10.07
N HIS A 172 -0.35 -9.43 -10.23
CA HIS A 172 -0.43 -10.44 -9.17
C HIS A 172 0.95 -10.71 -8.54
N ARG A 173 1.03 -10.70 -7.22
CA ARG A 173 2.24 -11.04 -6.44
C ARG A 173 1.91 -11.92 -5.26
N VAL A 174 2.83 -12.84 -4.95
CA VAL A 174 2.87 -13.52 -3.66
C VAL A 174 3.69 -12.67 -2.70
N VAL A 175 3.15 -12.37 -1.53
CA VAL A 175 3.82 -11.48 -0.57
C VAL A 175 4.02 -12.21 0.76
N SER A 176 5.27 -12.20 1.22
CA SER A 176 5.62 -12.65 2.57
C SER A 176 5.96 -11.45 3.44
N VAL A 177 5.30 -11.32 4.59
CA VAL A 177 5.44 -10.20 5.51
C VAL A 177 6.00 -10.69 6.84
N ILE A 178 7.14 -10.14 7.26
CA ILE A 178 7.69 -10.33 8.60
C ILE A 178 7.31 -9.11 9.44
N ILE A 179 6.67 -9.36 10.59
CA ILE A 179 6.17 -8.32 11.49
C ILE A 179 7.00 -8.33 12.76
N GLY A 180 7.68 -7.23 13.04
CA GLY A 180 8.46 -7.05 14.26
C GLY A 180 7.61 -6.62 15.46
N LYS A 181 8.22 -6.59 16.64
CA LYS A 181 7.56 -6.05 17.84
C LYS A 181 7.31 -4.56 17.69
N GLN A 182 6.21 -4.08 18.26
CA GLN A 182 5.88 -2.66 18.29
C GLN A 182 7.01 -1.85 18.95
N LYS A 183 7.36 -0.73 18.37
CA LYS A 183 8.39 0.20 18.80
C LYS A 183 7.84 1.61 18.88
N LYS A 184 8.52 2.47 19.66
CA LYS A 184 8.23 3.89 19.73
C LYS A 184 9.19 4.66 18.83
N TYR A 185 8.64 5.51 17.98
CA TYR A 185 9.44 6.44 17.20
C TYR A 185 10.01 7.53 18.12
N LYS A 186 11.31 7.81 18.00
CA LYS A 186 12.02 8.69 18.93
C LYS A 186 12.01 10.15 18.47
N GLU A 187 11.93 10.38 17.17
CA GLU A 187 11.95 11.71 16.61
C GLU A 187 10.55 12.33 16.69
N LYS A 188 10.49 13.61 17.04
CA LYS A 188 9.25 14.39 17.00
C LYS A 188 9.12 14.96 15.59
N ILE A 189 8.47 14.22 14.68
CA ILE A 189 8.34 14.66 13.29
C ILE A 189 7.21 15.66 13.15
N PHE A 190 6.07 15.43 13.85
CA PHE A 190 4.87 16.28 13.76
C PHE A 190 4.26 16.55 15.12
N GLU A 191 3.59 17.69 15.25
CA GLU A 191 2.79 18.05 16.43
C GLU A 191 1.34 17.55 16.32
N ASP A 192 0.97 16.99 15.17
CA ASP A 192 -0.37 16.55 14.88
C ASP A 192 -0.79 15.37 15.77
N LYS A 193 -2.05 15.41 16.24
CA LYS A 193 -2.66 14.34 17.04
C LYS A 193 -2.88 13.06 16.24
N PHE A 194 -2.99 13.17 14.92
CA PHE A 194 -3.16 12.05 13.99
C PHE A 194 -1.91 11.18 13.88
N TYR A 195 -0.73 11.79 14.10
CA TYR A 195 0.53 11.08 14.07
C TYR A 195 0.74 10.24 15.33
N GLU A 196 0.72 8.93 15.19
CA GLU A 196 1.00 8.00 16.28
C GLU A 196 2.51 7.82 16.48
N LYS A 197 2.93 7.74 17.75
CA LYS A 197 4.35 7.48 18.08
C LYS A 197 4.73 6.01 18.02
N LEU A 198 3.76 5.11 17.96
CA LEU A 198 3.96 3.67 17.94
C LEU A 198 3.88 3.14 16.50
N TYR A 199 4.78 2.21 16.18
CA TYR A 199 4.80 1.55 14.88
C TYR A 199 5.27 0.10 15.00
N TRP A 200 4.88 -0.72 14.03
CA TRP A 200 5.50 -2.02 13.79
C TRP A 200 6.52 -1.91 12.67
N PRO A 201 7.79 -2.36 12.89
CA PRO A 201 8.69 -2.58 11.77
C PRO A 201 8.18 -3.80 11.00
N ILE A 202 7.95 -3.65 9.70
CA ILE A 202 7.51 -4.71 8.81
C ILE A 202 8.49 -4.84 7.65
N ASN A 203 8.68 -6.08 7.17
CA ASN A 203 9.45 -6.36 5.96
C ASN A 203 8.58 -7.20 5.02
N LEU A 204 8.37 -6.71 3.82
CA LEU A 204 7.59 -7.37 2.78
C LEU A 204 8.54 -7.84 1.69
N ALA A 205 8.36 -9.06 1.21
CA ALA A 205 9.05 -9.62 0.06
C ALA A 205 8.02 -9.99 -0.99
N TYR A 206 8.18 -9.44 -2.19
CA TYR A 206 7.26 -9.60 -3.31
C TYR A 206 7.85 -10.56 -4.33
N TYR A 207 7.09 -11.59 -4.67
CA TYR A 207 7.48 -12.63 -5.62
C TYR A 207 6.50 -12.67 -6.78
N ASN A 208 7.02 -12.75 -7.99
CA ASN A 208 6.20 -13.02 -9.16
C ASN A 208 5.89 -14.52 -9.21
N PRO A 209 4.61 -14.94 -9.13
CA PRO A 209 4.25 -16.35 -9.12
C PRO A 209 4.53 -17.07 -10.45
N GLU A 210 4.67 -16.31 -11.55
CA GLU A 210 4.99 -16.89 -12.88
C GLU A 210 6.48 -17.13 -13.09
N GLN A 211 7.33 -16.61 -12.20
CA GLN A 211 8.78 -16.81 -12.27
C GLN A 211 9.20 -17.92 -11.31
N GLU A 212 9.94 -18.91 -11.81
CA GLU A 212 10.58 -19.96 -11.01
C GLU A 212 11.81 -19.39 -10.25
N SER A 213 11.59 -18.31 -9.49
CA SER A 213 12.66 -17.65 -8.74
C SER A 213 12.37 -17.69 -7.24
N GLU A 214 13.31 -18.23 -6.46
CA GLU A 214 13.27 -18.15 -5.00
C GLU A 214 13.61 -16.73 -4.49
N LYS A 215 14.12 -15.85 -5.37
CA LYS A 215 14.49 -14.48 -5.03
C LYS A 215 13.31 -13.55 -5.26
N PRO A 216 12.95 -12.70 -4.28
CA PRO A 216 11.92 -11.71 -4.48
C PRO A 216 12.33 -10.67 -5.56
N GLU A 217 11.36 -10.17 -6.32
CA GLU A 217 11.58 -9.10 -7.29
C GLU A 217 12.04 -7.81 -6.60
N TYR A 218 11.39 -7.48 -5.50
CA TYR A 218 11.78 -6.37 -4.63
C TYR A 218 11.32 -6.64 -3.20
N ARG A 219 11.87 -5.87 -2.28
CA ARG A 219 11.51 -5.93 -0.86
C ARG A 219 11.21 -4.53 -0.36
N ILE A 220 10.30 -4.44 0.62
CA ILE A 220 10.00 -3.20 1.30
C ILE A 220 10.23 -3.41 2.81
N SER A 221 11.01 -2.53 3.43
CA SER A 221 11.10 -2.40 4.88
C SER A 221 10.36 -1.14 5.29
N ALA A 222 9.39 -1.22 6.20
CA ALA A 222 8.57 -0.08 6.55
C ALA A 222 8.30 0.03 8.05
N LYS A 223 7.95 1.23 8.49
CA LYS A 223 7.48 1.56 9.84
C LYS A 223 5.98 1.84 9.75
N LEU A 224 5.16 0.82 10.03
CA LEU A 224 3.71 0.87 9.89
C LEU A 224 3.04 1.27 11.20
N GLN A 225 2.21 2.32 11.17
CA GLN A 225 1.36 2.73 12.28
C GLN A 225 0.01 2.00 12.25
N LYS A 226 -0.69 2.01 13.38
CA LYS A 226 -2.00 1.35 13.53
C LYS A 226 -3.07 1.96 12.62
N ASN A 227 -3.04 3.26 12.37
CA ASN A 227 -3.94 3.98 11.48
C ASN A 227 -3.64 3.77 9.97
N GLY A 228 -2.64 2.93 9.63
CA GLY A 228 -2.27 2.63 8.26
C GLY A 228 -1.15 3.52 7.69
N VAL A 229 -0.71 4.53 8.43
CA VAL A 229 0.34 5.43 7.97
C VAL A 229 1.71 4.75 7.99
N LEU A 230 2.49 4.96 6.94
CA LEU A 230 3.90 4.60 6.89
C LEU A 230 4.75 5.83 7.27
N ILE A 231 5.50 5.73 8.39
CA ILE A 231 6.40 6.81 8.81
C ILE A 231 7.60 6.92 7.86
N GLU A 232 8.09 5.77 7.45
CA GLU A 232 9.27 5.61 6.60
C GLU A 232 9.17 4.25 5.94
N TYR A 233 9.59 4.17 4.69
CA TYR A 233 9.78 2.89 4.03
C TYR A 233 10.98 2.92 3.10
N ILE A 234 11.60 1.77 2.89
CA ILE A 234 12.74 1.56 2.00
C ILE A 234 12.35 0.49 1.00
N ILE A 235 12.47 0.81 -0.28
CA ILE A 235 12.28 -0.15 -1.37
C ILE A 235 13.66 -0.61 -1.83
N PHE A 236 13.90 -1.93 -1.75
CA PHE A 236 15.14 -2.57 -2.17
C PHE A 236 14.95 -3.20 -3.55
N TYR A 237 15.62 -2.66 -4.52
CA TYR A 237 15.83 -3.23 -5.86
C TYR A 237 17.14 -4.01 -5.91
N ASP A 238 17.44 -4.65 -7.02
CA ASP A 238 18.66 -5.47 -7.15
C ASP A 238 19.96 -4.71 -6.89
N ASN A 239 20.08 -3.48 -7.42
CA ASN A 239 21.32 -2.73 -7.43
C ASN A 239 21.31 -1.44 -6.60
N PHE A 240 20.16 -1.03 -6.11
CA PHE A 240 20.01 0.18 -5.28
C PHE A 240 18.77 0.08 -4.40
N SER A 241 18.65 0.99 -3.46
CA SER A 241 17.45 1.14 -2.65
C SER A 241 17.08 2.60 -2.47
N ILE A 242 15.78 2.87 -2.36
CA ILE A 242 15.22 4.20 -2.17
C ILE A 242 14.58 4.26 -0.79
N ILE A 243 14.91 5.29 -0.02
CA ILE A 243 14.23 5.58 1.24
C ILE A 243 13.21 6.67 1.02
N SER A 244 12.02 6.47 1.58
CA SER A 244 10.90 7.39 1.56
C SER A 244 10.56 7.75 3.00
N LYS A 245 10.61 9.05 3.34
CA LYS A 245 10.35 9.55 4.70
C LYS A 245 9.16 10.48 4.69
N LEU A 246 8.24 10.25 5.61
CA LEU A 246 7.08 11.12 5.82
C LEU A 246 7.54 12.54 6.13
N SER A 247 7.12 13.52 5.33
CA SER A 247 7.46 14.94 5.46
C SER A 247 6.27 15.81 5.86
N ASN A 248 5.04 15.38 5.55
CA ASN A 248 3.80 16.00 6.00
C ASN A 248 2.70 14.97 6.12
N ILE A 249 1.74 15.20 7.03
CA ILE A 249 0.56 14.37 7.20
C ILE A 249 -0.61 15.20 7.69
N GLU A 250 -1.78 14.96 7.10
CA GLU A 250 -3.04 15.59 7.47
C GLU A 250 -4.15 14.56 7.49
N GLN A 251 -4.99 14.58 8.52
CA GLN A 251 -6.20 13.79 8.53
C GLN A 251 -7.21 14.35 7.53
N ILE A 252 -7.91 13.48 6.84
CA ILE A 252 -9.02 13.85 5.94
C ILE A 252 -10.31 13.42 6.61
N ASP A 253 -11.31 14.30 6.57
CA ASP A 253 -12.64 13.94 7.03
C ASP A 253 -13.26 12.86 6.14
N ASP A 254 -13.95 11.91 6.76
CA ASP A 254 -14.74 10.90 6.06
C ASP A 254 -15.83 11.57 5.22
N SER A 255 -16.15 11.00 4.07
CA SER A 255 -17.29 11.45 3.26
C SER A 255 -18.58 11.36 4.08
N ASN A 256 -19.40 12.40 4.06
CA ASN A 256 -20.73 12.38 4.66
C ASN A 256 -21.64 11.44 3.85
N CYS A 257 -21.65 10.17 4.25
CA CYS A 257 -22.50 9.17 3.61
C CYS A 257 -23.92 9.33 4.17
N VAL A 258 -24.83 9.76 3.31
CA VAL A 258 -26.26 9.69 3.62
C VAL A 258 -26.67 8.25 3.38
N ASP A 259 -27.10 7.54 4.44
CA ASP A 259 -27.73 6.24 4.29
C ASP A 259 -28.99 6.43 3.43
N THR A 260 -28.88 6.12 2.14
CA THR A 260 -30.05 5.96 1.27
C THR A 260 -30.63 4.59 1.56
N ASN A 261 -31.53 4.58 2.57
CA ASN A 261 -32.44 3.45 2.82
C ASN A 261 -33.41 3.27 1.66
#